data_37abca05edd89e29b0dfbb5a908f3679
#
_entry.id   37abca05edd89e29b0dfbb5a908f3679
#
_cell.length_a   1.000
_cell.length_b   1.000
_cell.length_c   1.000
_cell.angle_alpha   90.00
_cell.angle_beta   90.00
_cell.angle_gamma   90.00
#
_symmetry.space_group_name_H-M   'P 1'
#
loop_
_entity.id
_entity.type
_entity.pdbx_description
1 polymer ?
#
loop_
_entity_poly.entity_id
_entity_poly.type
_entity_poly.pdbx_seq_one_letter_code
_entity_poly.pdbx_strand_id
1 'polypeptide(L)'
;MRVLQINSLYGFGSTGTIAKLISDEVEKSGGEAFAACRLKDKGYPNVYMKGNKIDWKFHALMTRVDGRQGYFSKGATKKLLRHIDNIKPDIVHLHNLHDNYINFNMLCDYLAKKNIPTVITLHDCWPFTGKCWYYTAAACDKWQGDCGSCPMLKDEVPSWFFDKTAKTLKDKCEHLNKIPSLTLVGCSDWIAEEARKSHLASNNIVTIHNGIDLNVFKPSESNFRAEYGISEGDFVILGVAAQWSERKGFDVFLKLAEDLSKNIKIVLVGKMEDGVKLPERVIAVPRTESREKLAEIYSAADLFVNPTREDNFPTVNIEALACGTSVLTFKIGGSPECIDESSGSVVDCDDIEGLEKEIAQICSVRPFTKENCIRRAKTFDADDKYKEYYDLYCSLQREF
;
A
#
# COMPACT_ATOMS: atom_id res chain seq x y z
N MET A 1 15.06 23.25 -0.95
CA MET A 1 13.85 22.72 -1.62
C MET A 1 12.75 22.52 -0.59
N ARG A 2 11.55 23.02 -0.86
CA ARG A 2 10.35 22.86 -0.03
C ARG A 2 9.43 21.83 -0.65
N VAL A 3 9.14 20.75 0.05
CA VAL A 3 8.27 19.66 -0.42
C VAL A 3 7.02 19.58 0.46
N LEU A 4 5.84 19.58 -0.16
CA LEU A 4 4.58 19.40 0.54
C LEU A 4 3.99 18.02 0.22
N GLN A 5 3.93 17.14 1.21
CA GLN A 5 3.22 15.85 1.13
C GLN A 5 1.72 16.05 1.41
N ILE A 6 0.84 15.50 0.55
CA ILE A 6 -0.61 15.51 0.76
C ILE A 6 -1.11 14.06 0.80
N ASN A 7 -1.54 13.60 1.97
CA ASN A 7 -2.03 12.24 2.18
C ASN A 7 -3.24 12.23 3.13
N SER A 8 -3.98 11.14 3.16
CA SER A 8 -5.04 10.95 4.15
C SER A 8 -4.48 10.76 5.57
N LEU A 9 -3.38 10.05 5.71
CA LEU A 9 -2.69 9.73 6.95
C LEU A 9 -1.26 10.29 6.93
N TYR A 10 -0.67 10.57 8.11
CA TYR A 10 0.73 10.96 8.21
C TYR A 10 1.36 10.40 9.49
N GLY A 11 2.48 9.67 9.33
CA GLY A 11 3.26 9.07 10.40
C GLY A 11 2.74 7.73 10.92
N PHE A 12 1.63 7.22 10.39
CA PHE A 12 1.09 5.90 10.75
C PHE A 12 0.31 5.27 9.58
N GLY A 13 0.07 3.97 9.66
CA GLY A 13 -0.45 3.19 8.53
C GLY A 13 0.59 3.08 7.42
N SER A 14 0.37 2.22 6.42
CA SER A 14 1.35 2.00 5.33
C SER A 14 1.71 3.31 4.62
N THR A 15 0.75 3.93 3.93
CA THR A 15 1.00 5.14 3.12
C THR A 15 1.38 6.37 3.95
N GLY A 16 0.89 6.47 5.20
CA GLY A 16 1.26 7.56 6.11
C GLY A 16 2.70 7.44 6.62
N THR A 17 3.19 6.23 6.83
CA THR A 17 4.59 5.97 7.17
C THR A 17 5.50 6.27 5.99
N ILE A 18 5.12 5.86 4.77
CA ILE A 18 5.86 6.16 3.54
C ILE A 18 6.00 7.68 3.35
N ALA A 19 4.89 8.43 3.42
CA ALA A 19 4.91 9.88 3.29
C ALA A 19 5.82 10.56 4.32
N LYS A 20 5.84 10.04 5.56
CA LYS A 20 6.73 10.50 6.61
C LYS A 20 8.20 10.21 6.29
N LEU A 21 8.54 8.99 5.88
CA LEU A 21 9.92 8.60 5.58
C LEU A 21 10.49 9.39 4.37
N ILE A 22 9.65 9.67 3.36
CA ILE A 22 10.03 10.59 2.28
C ILE A 22 10.30 11.99 2.81
N SER A 23 9.47 12.49 3.75
CA SER A 23 9.70 13.80 4.39
C SER A 23 11.01 13.84 5.18
N ASP A 24 11.31 12.76 5.91
CA ASP A 24 12.56 12.63 6.68
C ASP A 24 13.78 12.69 5.76
N GLU A 25 13.70 12.04 4.59
CA GLU A 25 14.80 12.08 3.61
C GLU A 25 14.96 13.50 3.02
N VAL A 26 13.88 14.23 2.76
CA VAL A 26 13.95 15.63 2.34
C VAL A 26 14.67 16.48 3.38
N GLU A 27 14.34 16.33 4.68
CA GLU A 27 14.97 17.07 5.77
C GLU A 27 16.44 16.66 5.96
N LYS A 28 16.76 15.36 5.92
CA LYS A 28 18.11 14.81 5.98
C LYS A 28 19.00 15.34 4.85
N SER A 29 18.40 15.56 3.67
CA SER A 29 19.07 16.14 2.50
C SER A 29 19.11 17.67 2.48
N GLY A 30 18.74 18.35 3.59
CA GLY A 30 18.81 19.80 3.75
C GLY A 30 17.63 20.58 3.15
N GLY A 31 16.53 19.91 2.80
CA GLY A 31 15.28 20.55 2.40
C GLY A 31 14.34 20.85 3.58
N GLU A 32 13.19 21.41 3.28
CA GLU A 32 12.10 21.64 4.22
C GLU A 32 10.90 20.80 3.84
N ALA A 33 10.47 19.89 4.73
CA ALA A 33 9.30 19.04 4.50
C ALA A 33 8.06 19.59 5.24
N PHE A 34 6.95 19.62 4.53
CA PHE A 34 5.63 19.97 5.01
C PHE A 34 4.66 18.82 4.72
N ALA A 35 3.63 18.69 5.53
CA ALA A 35 2.57 17.73 5.26
C ALA A 35 1.18 18.31 5.47
N ALA A 36 0.23 17.88 4.66
CA ALA A 36 -1.18 18.15 4.82
C ALA A 36 -1.97 16.84 4.82
N CYS A 37 -2.70 16.55 5.90
CA CYS A 37 -3.40 15.28 6.03
C CYS A 37 -4.77 15.41 6.71
N ARG A 38 -5.55 14.33 6.64
CA ARG A 38 -6.79 14.17 7.40
C ARG A 38 -6.51 13.78 8.85
N LEU A 39 -5.62 12.80 9.06
CA LEU A 39 -5.23 12.29 10.36
C LEU A 39 -3.71 12.18 10.46
N LYS A 40 -3.15 12.55 11.61
CA LYS A 40 -1.72 12.41 11.90
C LYS A 40 -1.50 11.70 13.22
N ASP A 41 -0.33 11.09 13.36
CA ASP A 41 0.14 10.62 14.66
C ASP A 41 0.50 11.80 15.57
N LYS A 42 0.59 11.53 16.87
CA LYS A 42 1.01 12.52 17.86
C LYS A 42 2.49 12.85 17.67
N GLY A 43 2.86 14.12 17.85
CA GLY A 43 4.27 14.54 17.84
C GLY A 43 4.77 15.20 16.56
N TYR A 44 3.96 15.35 15.51
CA TYR A 44 4.35 16.05 14.28
C TYR A 44 3.78 17.48 14.25
N PRO A 45 4.60 18.52 14.58
CA PRO A 45 4.12 19.92 14.69
C PRO A 45 3.82 20.54 13.32
N ASN A 46 4.65 20.31 12.30
CA ASN A 46 4.56 20.97 10.98
C ASN A 46 3.57 20.28 10.02
N VAL A 47 2.51 19.68 10.56
CA VAL A 47 1.49 19.00 9.77
C VAL A 47 0.18 19.76 9.81
N TYR A 48 -0.26 20.23 8.64
CA TYR A 48 -1.54 20.87 8.46
C TYR A 48 -2.68 19.86 8.50
N MET A 49 -3.53 19.95 9.54
CA MET A 49 -4.72 19.11 9.67
C MET A 49 -5.86 19.66 8.84
N LYS A 50 -6.39 18.84 7.93
CA LYS A 50 -7.36 19.26 6.95
C LYS A 50 -8.79 18.85 7.31
N GLY A 51 -9.67 19.85 7.37
CA GLY A 51 -11.10 19.63 7.66
C GLY A 51 -11.36 19.26 9.11
N ASN A 52 -12.56 18.76 9.37
CA ASN A 52 -12.99 18.24 10.66
C ASN A 52 -13.91 17.04 10.47
N LYS A 53 -14.28 16.36 11.56
CA LYS A 53 -15.11 15.15 11.52
C LYS A 53 -16.47 15.35 10.82
N ILE A 54 -17.04 16.55 10.91
CA ILE A 54 -18.34 16.85 10.27
C ILE A 54 -18.15 16.95 8.75
N ASP A 55 -17.14 17.68 8.29
CA ASP A 55 -16.80 17.79 6.85
C ASP A 55 -16.53 16.40 6.24
N TRP A 56 -15.74 15.58 6.93
CA TRP A 56 -15.42 14.21 6.45
C TRP A 56 -16.65 13.30 6.39
N LYS A 57 -17.52 13.33 7.41
CA LYS A 57 -18.76 12.56 7.43
C LYS A 57 -19.72 13.01 6.33
N PHE A 58 -19.83 14.32 6.13
CA PHE A 58 -20.64 14.89 5.06
C PHE A 58 -20.10 14.47 3.68
N HIS A 59 -18.78 14.58 3.46
CA HIS A 59 -18.14 14.12 2.22
C HIS A 59 -18.40 12.62 2.00
N ALA A 60 -18.21 11.79 3.01
CA ALA A 60 -18.45 10.35 2.93
C ALA A 60 -19.90 10.01 2.61
N LEU A 61 -20.87 10.72 3.22
CA LEU A 61 -22.28 10.57 2.91
C LEU A 61 -22.57 10.95 1.45
N MET A 62 -22.10 12.12 1.04
CA MET A 62 -22.33 12.61 -0.32
C MET A 62 -21.66 11.73 -1.38
N THR A 63 -20.49 11.15 -1.08
CA THR A 63 -19.86 10.17 -1.96
C THR A 63 -20.79 8.96 -2.20
N ARG A 64 -21.44 8.46 -1.15
CA ARG A 64 -22.37 7.32 -1.26
C ARG A 64 -23.67 7.68 -1.98
N VAL A 65 -24.20 8.87 -1.74
CA VAL A 65 -25.45 9.34 -2.35
C VAL A 65 -25.25 9.69 -3.82
N ASP A 66 -24.22 10.47 -4.13
CA ASP A 66 -23.95 11.01 -5.48
C ASP A 66 -23.09 10.06 -6.34
N GLY A 67 -22.27 9.20 -5.73
CA GLY A 67 -21.36 8.27 -6.42
C GLY A 67 -20.03 8.89 -6.86
N ARG A 68 -19.71 10.13 -6.44
CA ARG A 68 -18.48 10.84 -6.84
C ARG A 68 -17.56 11.06 -5.64
N GLN A 69 -16.56 10.23 -5.50
CA GLN A 69 -15.52 10.39 -4.49
C GLN A 69 -14.53 11.50 -4.89
N GLY A 70 -14.11 12.33 -3.93
CA GLY A 70 -13.16 13.41 -4.18
C GLY A 70 -13.78 14.73 -4.68
N TYR A 71 -15.11 14.89 -4.69
CA TYR A 71 -15.80 16.09 -5.21
C TYR A 71 -16.29 17.06 -4.13
N PHE A 72 -16.27 16.65 -2.87
CA PHE A 72 -16.80 17.45 -1.77
C PHE A 72 -15.67 18.10 -0.97
N SER A 73 -15.90 18.53 0.28
CA SER A 73 -14.92 19.23 1.13
C SER A 73 -14.33 20.51 0.50
N LYS A 74 -15.13 21.23 -0.31
CA LYS A 74 -14.67 22.44 -1.02
C LYS A 74 -14.12 23.51 -0.07
N GLY A 75 -14.78 23.73 1.09
CA GLY A 75 -14.34 24.73 2.08
C GLY A 75 -12.98 24.38 2.70
N ALA A 76 -12.78 23.12 3.07
CA ALA A 76 -11.52 22.63 3.60
C ALA A 76 -10.41 22.70 2.53
N THR A 77 -10.75 22.37 1.26
CA THR A 77 -9.78 22.49 0.16
C THR A 77 -9.37 23.94 -0.08
N LYS A 78 -10.29 24.91 -0.09
CA LYS A 78 -9.92 26.36 -0.19
C LYS A 78 -8.96 26.80 0.89
N LYS A 79 -9.09 26.29 2.11
CA LYS A 79 -8.14 26.58 3.22
C LYS A 79 -6.77 25.97 2.96
N LEU A 80 -6.74 24.72 2.43
CA LEU A 80 -5.48 24.09 2.04
C LEU A 80 -4.78 24.88 0.93
N LEU A 81 -5.50 25.30 -0.12
CA LEU A 81 -4.90 26.08 -1.21
C LEU A 81 -4.26 27.38 -0.71
N ARG A 82 -4.88 28.07 0.26
CA ARG A 82 -4.26 29.24 0.93
C ARG A 82 -3.02 28.85 1.73
N HIS A 83 -3.03 27.68 2.37
CA HIS A 83 -1.86 27.18 3.09
C HIS A 83 -0.70 26.87 2.11
N ILE A 84 -0.99 26.31 0.95
CA ILE A 84 0.00 26.11 -0.12
C ILE A 84 0.58 27.47 -0.61
N ASP A 85 -0.26 28.49 -0.79
CA ASP A 85 0.21 29.87 -1.11
C ASP A 85 1.17 30.44 -0.06
N ASN A 86 0.99 30.10 1.23
CA ASN A 86 1.86 30.56 2.31
C ASN A 86 3.19 29.79 2.35
N ILE A 87 3.16 28.46 2.17
CA ILE A 87 4.36 27.61 2.17
C ILE A 87 5.20 27.89 0.92
N LYS A 88 4.55 28.09 -0.22
CA LYS A 88 5.18 28.18 -1.54
C LYS A 88 6.11 26.98 -1.79
N PRO A 89 5.55 25.75 -1.81
CA PRO A 89 6.35 24.55 -2.03
C PRO A 89 6.92 24.56 -3.45
N ASP A 90 8.14 24.05 -3.58
CA ASP A 90 8.78 23.82 -4.87
C ASP A 90 8.19 22.56 -5.53
N ILE A 91 7.82 21.56 -4.72
CA ILE A 91 7.21 20.30 -5.14
C ILE A 91 5.97 20.01 -4.28
N VAL A 92 4.89 19.57 -4.91
CA VAL A 92 3.76 18.96 -4.21
C VAL A 92 3.72 17.47 -4.53
N HIS A 93 3.75 16.64 -3.49
CA HIS A 93 3.66 15.20 -3.61
C HIS A 93 2.31 14.69 -3.07
N LEU A 94 1.56 14.06 -3.94
CA LEU A 94 0.22 13.54 -3.67
C LEU A 94 0.27 12.03 -3.43
N HIS A 95 -0.47 11.56 -2.43
CA HIS A 95 -0.67 10.15 -2.12
C HIS A 95 -2.16 9.80 -2.20
N ASN A 96 -2.73 9.16 -1.16
CA ASN A 96 -4.14 8.77 -1.16
C ASN A 96 -5.06 9.98 -0.97
N LEU A 97 -5.78 10.36 -2.02
CA LEU A 97 -6.69 11.51 -2.02
C LEU A 97 -8.18 11.12 -1.89
N HIS A 98 -8.48 9.83 -1.86
CA HIS A 98 -9.84 9.29 -1.89
C HIS A 98 -10.56 9.16 -0.53
N ASP A 99 -9.91 9.49 0.60
CA ASP A 99 -10.44 9.31 1.97
C ASP A 99 -11.45 10.39 2.42
N ASN A 100 -12.24 10.93 1.50
CA ASN A 100 -13.33 11.88 1.79
C ASN A 100 -12.89 13.14 2.56
N TYR A 101 -11.77 13.74 2.22
CA TYR A 101 -11.23 14.91 2.92
C TYR A 101 -10.83 16.08 2.00
N ILE A 102 -10.78 15.85 0.69
CA ILE A 102 -10.28 16.82 -0.29
C ILE A 102 -11.20 16.90 -1.51
N ASN A 103 -11.33 18.09 -2.09
CA ASN A 103 -11.87 18.23 -3.43
C ASN A 103 -10.73 18.10 -4.44
N PHE A 104 -10.69 16.96 -5.10
CA PHE A 104 -9.62 16.57 -6.01
C PHE A 104 -9.46 17.54 -7.18
N ASN A 105 -10.58 17.84 -7.88
CA ASN A 105 -10.57 18.70 -9.04
C ASN A 105 -10.03 20.12 -8.71
N MET A 106 -10.49 20.69 -7.58
CA MET A 106 -10.01 22.01 -7.12
C MET A 106 -8.52 22.02 -6.82
N LEU A 107 -7.98 20.93 -6.24
CA LEU A 107 -6.55 20.80 -5.99
C LEU A 107 -5.77 20.75 -7.29
N CYS A 108 -6.15 19.86 -8.22
CA CYS A 108 -5.46 19.71 -9.51
C CYS A 108 -5.51 20.99 -10.36
N ASP A 109 -6.68 21.65 -10.45
CA ASP A 109 -6.79 22.93 -11.16
C ASP A 109 -5.92 24.03 -10.55
N TYR A 110 -5.77 24.05 -9.24
CA TYR A 110 -4.89 24.98 -8.56
C TYR A 110 -3.41 24.69 -8.84
N LEU A 111 -2.98 23.43 -8.75
CA LEU A 111 -1.60 23.02 -9.05
C LEU A 111 -1.24 23.34 -10.50
N ALA A 112 -2.15 23.05 -11.44
CA ALA A 112 -2.00 23.40 -12.85
C ALA A 112 -1.87 24.93 -13.06
N LYS A 113 -2.78 25.71 -12.46
CA LYS A 113 -2.75 27.17 -12.55
C LYS A 113 -1.47 27.79 -12.00
N LYS A 114 -0.93 27.22 -10.93
CA LYS A 114 0.30 27.71 -10.26
C LYS A 114 1.55 27.15 -10.88
N ASN A 115 1.43 26.21 -11.83
CA ASN A 115 2.55 25.52 -12.46
C ASN A 115 3.51 24.89 -11.43
N ILE A 116 2.95 24.23 -10.40
CA ILE A 116 3.75 23.59 -9.36
C ILE A 116 4.08 22.16 -9.79
N PRO A 117 5.36 21.78 -9.89
CA PRO A 117 5.77 20.42 -10.15
C PRO A 117 5.09 19.46 -9.17
N THR A 118 4.41 18.44 -9.69
CA THR A 118 3.57 17.56 -8.91
C THR A 118 3.96 16.10 -9.12
N VAL A 119 4.18 15.40 -8.04
CA VAL A 119 4.41 13.95 -8.02
C VAL A 119 3.18 13.27 -7.43
N ILE A 120 2.78 12.12 -7.96
CA ILE A 120 1.76 11.25 -7.38
C ILE A 120 2.34 9.86 -7.19
N THR A 121 2.43 9.38 -5.95
CA THR A 121 2.69 7.96 -5.71
C THR A 121 1.39 7.16 -5.83
N LEU A 122 1.39 6.21 -6.74
CA LEU A 122 0.28 5.28 -6.98
C LEU A 122 0.34 4.15 -5.96
N HIS A 123 -0.30 4.35 -4.80
CA HIS A 123 -0.46 3.30 -3.78
C HIS A 123 -1.61 2.36 -4.11
N ASP A 124 -2.51 2.78 -4.97
CA ASP A 124 -3.66 2.04 -5.50
C ASP A 124 -4.07 2.58 -6.89
N CYS A 125 -5.05 1.94 -7.51
CA CYS A 125 -5.48 2.25 -8.86
C CYS A 125 -6.46 3.44 -8.96
N TRP A 126 -6.83 4.07 -7.83
CA TRP A 126 -7.84 5.13 -7.83
C TRP A 126 -7.53 6.32 -8.74
N PRO A 127 -6.28 6.79 -8.90
CA PRO A 127 -5.99 7.93 -9.76
C PRO A 127 -6.41 7.73 -11.21
N PHE A 128 -6.32 6.52 -11.74
CA PHE A 128 -6.58 6.19 -13.14
C PHE A 128 -7.81 5.30 -13.37
N THR A 129 -8.64 5.04 -12.33
CA THR A 129 -9.90 4.29 -12.44
C THR A 129 -11.11 5.20 -12.17
N GLY A 130 -12.33 4.74 -12.43
CA GLY A 130 -13.55 5.49 -12.11
C GLY A 130 -13.80 5.65 -10.61
N LYS A 131 -13.52 4.60 -9.82
CA LYS A 131 -13.68 4.60 -8.36
C LYS A 131 -12.78 3.57 -7.64
N CYS A 132 -12.33 2.53 -8.33
CA CYS A 132 -11.69 1.37 -7.73
C CYS A 132 -10.30 1.69 -7.16
N TRP A 133 -10.00 1.18 -5.96
CA TRP A 133 -8.64 1.11 -5.41
C TRP A 133 -7.91 -0.10 -5.99
N TYR A 134 -8.68 -1.19 -6.20
CA TYR A 134 -8.29 -2.40 -6.90
C TYR A 134 -9.38 -2.76 -7.88
N TYR A 135 -9.05 -3.42 -8.97
CA TYR A 135 -10.00 -3.84 -10.01
C TYR A 135 -9.80 -5.30 -10.44
N THR A 136 -8.72 -5.91 -9.96
CA THR A 136 -8.25 -7.22 -10.39
C THR A 136 -9.22 -8.34 -10.03
N ALA A 137 -9.81 -8.31 -8.83
CA ALA A 137 -10.81 -9.31 -8.40
C ALA A 137 -12.07 -9.30 -9.27
N ALA A 138 -12.44 -8.15 -9.84
CA ALA A 138 -13.57 -8.03 -10.76
C ALA A 138 -13.19 -8.28 -12.24
N ALA A 139 -11.91 -8.52 -12.53
CA ALA A 139 -11.36 -8.65 -13.89
C ALA A 139 -11.88 -7.55 -14.84
N CYS A 140 -11.89 -6.29 -14.37
CA CYS A 140 -12.55 -5.17 -15.04
C CYS A 140 -11.54 -4.27 -15.76
N ASP A 141 -11.55 -4.26 -17.09
CA ASP A 141 -10.64 -3.45 -17.92
C ASP A 141 -11.24 -2.12 -18.39
N LYS A 142 -12.45 -1.77 -17.97
CA LYS A 142 -13.17 -0.57 -18.44
C LYS A 142 -12.42 0.73 -18.20
N TRP A 143 -11.57 0.78 -17.18
CA TRP A 143 -10.76 1.96 -16.85
C TRP A 143 -9.73 2.33 -17.92
N GLN A 144 -9.36 1.42 -18.80
CA GLN A 144 -8.48 1.69 -19.95
C GLN A 144 -9.18 2.51 -21.04
N GLY A 145 -10.50 2.45 -21.11
CA GLY A 145 -11.34 3.25 -21.99
C GLY A 145 -12.34 4.07 -21.17
N ASP A 146 -13.61 3.67 -21.20
CA ASP A 146 -14.68 4.36 -20.47
C ASP A 146 -15.24 3.48 -19.34
N CYS A 147 -15.12 3.90 -18.10
CA CYS A 147 -15.87 3.33 -16.98
C CYS A 147 -17.38 3.53 -17.21
N GLY A 148 -18.21 2.89 -16.40
CA GLY A 148 -19.66 2.91 -16.47
C GLY A 148 -20.22 1.50 -16.38
N SER A 149 -21.48 1.34 -16.00
CA SER A 149 -22.08 0.04 -15.66
C SER A 149 -21.13 -0.77 -14.76
N CYS A 150 -20.72 -0.12 -13.66
CA CYS A 150 -19.61 -0.58 -12.82
C CYS A 150 -19.97 -1.87 -12.08
N PRO A 151 -19.25 -2.99 -12.29
CA PRO A 151 -19.50 -4.24 -11.56
C PRO A 151 -19.26 -4.07 -10.05
N MET A 152 -18.32 -3.19 -9.66
CA MET A 152 -17.96 -2.93 -8.26
C MET A 152 -18.65 -1.69 -7.67
N LEU A 153 -19.83 -1.32 -8.18
CA LEU A 153 -20.51 -0.07 -7.75
C LEU A 153 -20.83 -0.05 -6.26
N LYS A 154 -21.06 -1.22 -5.68
CA LYS A 154 -21.44 -1.40 -4.26
C LYS A 154 -20.27 -1.79 -3.36
N ASP A 155 -19.09 -2.05 -3.93
CA ASP A 155 -17.90 -2.50 -3.20
C ASP A 155 -17.05 -1.31 -2.75
N GLU A 156 -16.13 -1.54 -1.81
CA GLU A 156 -15.22 -0.54 -1.22
C GLU A 156 -15.98 0.67 -0.66
N VAL A 157 -16.11 1.73 -1.44
CA VAL A 157 -16.93 2.91 -1.11
C VAL A 157 -18.20 2.86 -1.98
N PRO A 158 -19.30 2.28 -1.47
CA PRO A 158 -20.50 2.03 -2.27
C PRO A 158 -21.15 3.32 -2.76
N SER A 159 -21.59 3.35 -4.01
CA SER A 159 -22.56 4.32 -4.49
C SER A 159 -23.97 3.75 -4.34
N TRP A 160 -24.85 4.51 -3.67
CA TRP A 160 -26.18 4.00 -3.36
C TRP A 160 -27.16 4.11 -4.54
N PHE A 161 -27.09 5.21 -5.29
CA PHE A 161 -28.11 5.55 -6.28
C PHE A 161 -27.56 5.69 -7.71
N PHE A 162 -26.35 6.23 -7.89
CA PHE A 162 -25.89 6.64 -9.22
C PHE A 162 -24.56 6.00 -9.57
N ASP A 163 -24.45 5.46 -10.77
CA ASP A 163 -23.14 5.16 -11.37
C ASP A 163 -22.61 6.42 -12.05
N LYS A 164 -21.60 7.01 -11.46
CA LYS A 164 -20.86 8.16 -11.98
C LYS A 164 -19.44 7.82 -12.36
N THR A 165 -19.11 6.51 -12.46
CA THR A 165 -17.72 6.06 -12.66
C THR A 165 -17.11 6.55 -13.98
N ALA A 166 -17.90 6.60 -15.08
CA ALA A 166 -17.44 7.19 -16.33
C ALA A 166 -17.06 8.68 -16.17
N LYS A 167 -17.94 9.46 -15.51
CA LYS A 167 -17.67 10.87 -15.27
C LYS A 167 -16.46 11.07 -14.34
N THR A 168 -16.33 10.26 -13.28
CA THR A 168 -15.23 10.41 -12.33
C THR A 168 -13.89 10.02 -12.94
N LEU A 169 -13.85 9.00 -13.81
CA LEU A 169 -12.65 8.66 -14.59
C LEU A 169 -12.24 9.84 -15.47
N LYS A 170 -13.16 10.30 -16.31
CA LYS A 170 -12.91 11.41 -17.22
C LYS A 170 -12.42 12.66 -16.50
N ASP A 171 -13.14 13.10 -15.46
CA ASP A 171 -12.79 14.31 -14.73
C ASP A 171 -11.41 14.17 -14.05
N LYS A 172 -11.09 13.02 -13.42
CA LYS A 172 -9.78 12.81 -12.80
C LYS A 172 -8.64 12.91 -13.80
N CYS A 173 -8.75 12.22 -14.92
CA CYS A 173 -7.72 12.25 -15.96
C CYS A 173 -7.60 13.63 -16.61
N GLU A 174 -8.71 14.32 -16.90
CA GLU A 174 -8.69 15.67 -17.43
C GLU A 174 -8.01 16.67 -16.48
N HIS A 175 -8.30 16.60 -15.17
CA HIS A 175 -7.70 17.50 -14.19
C HIS A 175 -6.23 17.19 -13.90
N LEU A 176 -5.84 15.92 -13.89
CA LEU A 176 -4.44 15.52 -13.73
C LEU A 176 -3.62 15.95 -14.96
N ASN A 177 -4.09 15.67 -16.18
CA ASN A 177 -3.38 15.99 -17.40
C ASN A 177 -3.26 17.51 -17.66
N LYS A 178 -3.97 18.37 -16.89
CA LYS A 178 -3.76 19.82 -16.92
C LYS A 178 -2.50 20.27 -16.18
N ILE A 179 -1.94 19.44 -15.29
CA ILE A 179 -0.75 19.77 -14.51
C ILE A 179 0.48 19.63 -15.43
N PRO A 180 1.18 20.72 -15.78
CA PRO A 180 2.20 20.67 -16.82
C PRO A 180 3.39 19.79 -16.49
N SER A 181 3.73 19.67 -15.20
CA SER A 181 4.83 18.84 -14.71
C SER A 181 4.28 17.82 -13.71
N LEU A 182 3.56 16.84 -14.24
CA LEU A 182 3.04 15.72 -13.49
C LEU A 182 3.92 14.49 -13.70
N THR A 183 4.42 13.94 -12.59
CA THR A 183 5.08 12.63 -12.57
C THR A 183 4.28 11.65 -11.74
N LEU A 184 3.96 10.50 -12.32
CA LEU A 184 3.34 9.37 -11.62
C LEU A 184 4.45 8.41 -11.20
N VAL A 185 4.46 8.04 -9.92
CA VAL A 185 5.39 7.07 -9.37
C VAL A 185 4.64 5.82 -9.00
N GLY A 186 4.86 4.71 -9.71
CA GLY A 186 4.36 3.40 -9.33
C GLY A 186 5.14 2.88 -8.12
N CYS A 187 4.46 2.42 -7.07
CA CYS A 187 5.11 1.71 -5.96
C CYS A 187 5.55 0.29 -6.34
N SER A 188 5.23 -0.16 -7.54
CA SER A 188 5.67 -1.38 -8.21
C SER A 188 5.72 -1.15 -9.72
N ASP A 189 6.45 -2.00 -10.44
CA ASP A 189 6.46 -1.99 -11.90
C ASP A 189 5.08 -2.33 -12.45
N TRP A 190 4.37 -3.25 -11.79
CA TRP A 190 2.99 -3.60 -12.16
C TRP A 190 2.07 -2.37 -12.21
N ILE A 191 1.99 -1.57 -11.14
CA ILE A 191 1.07 -0.42 -11.14
C ILE A 191 1.54 0.71 -12.08
N ALA A 192 2.84 0.83 -12.30
CA ALA A 192 3.39 1.76 -13.30
C ALA A 192 2.96 1.35 -14.72
N GLU A 193 3.04 0.04 -15.05
CA GLU A 193 2.56 -0.48 -16.33
C GLU A 193 1.05 -0.33 -16.49
N GLU A 194 0.27 -0.55 -15.43
CA GLU A 194 -1.17 -0.29 -15.46
C GLU A 194 -1.47 1.21 -15.73
N ALA A 195 -0.75 2.11 -15.08
CA ALA A 195 -0.89 3.54 -15.35
C ALA A 195 -0.56 3.91 -16.81
N ARG A 196 0.42 3.24 -17.45
CA ARG A 196 0.76 3.42 -18.88
C ARG A 196 -0.33 2.95 -19.84
N LYS A 197 -1.23 2.07 -19.39
CA LYS A 197 -2.41 1.63 -20.17
C LYS A 197 -3.62 2.55 -20.00
N SER A 198 -3.53 3.54 -19.10
CA SER A 198 -4.64 4.43 -18.74
C SER A 198 -4.62 5.74 -19.51
N HIS A 199 -5.64 6.58 -19.29
CA HIS A 199 -5.69 7.95 -19.82
C HIS A 199 -4.60 8.90 -19.25
N LEU A 200 -3.73 8.40 -18.37
CA LEU A 200 -2.58 9.14 -17.83
C LEU A 200 -1.25 8.76 -18.51
N ALA A 201 -1.28 7.91 -19.53
CA ALA A 201 -0.10 7.40 -20.24
C ALA A 201 0.83 8.48 -20.84
N SER A 202 0.30 9.68 -21.10
CA SER A 202 1.09 10.79 -21.65
C SER A 202 1.99 11.51 -20.65
N ASN A 203 1.81 11.22 -19.34
CA ASN A 203 2.62 11.82 -18.28
C ASN A 203 3.94 11.06 -18.11
N ASN A 204 4.89 11.66 -17.40
CA ASN A 204 6.07 10.93 -16.95
C ASN A 204 5.67 9.86 -15.91
N ILE A 205 6.01 8.59 -16.18
CA ILE A 205 5.67 7.45 -15.30
C ILE A 205 6.95 6.70 -14.99
N VAL A 206 7.32 6.67 -13.73
CA VAL A 206 8.50 5.98 -13.21
C VAL A 206 8.11 4.98 -12.12
N THR A 207 9.00 4.05 -11.78
CA THR A 207 8.82 3.15 -10.66
C THR A 207 9.80 3.52 -9.54
N ILE A 208 9.30 3.66 -8.32
CA ILE A 208 10.09 3.69 -7.09
C ILE A 208 9.38 2.75 -6.11
N HIS A 209 9.98 1.59 -5.87
CA HIS A 209 9.41 0.60 -4.96
C HIS A 209 9.32 1.14 -3.53
N ASN A 210 8.32 0.66 -2.77
CA ASN A 210 8.27 0.97 -1.35
C ASN A 210 9.48 0.39 -0.63
N GLY A 211 10.08 1.19 0.24
CA GLY A 211 11.18 0.78 1.11
C GLY A 211 10.69 0.34 2.49
N ILE A 212 11.49 -0.47 3.18
CA ILE A 212 11.30 -0.84 4.58
C ILE A 212 12.54 -0.48 5.42
N ASP A 213 12.30 -0.23 6.70
CA ASP A 213 13.36 0.07 7.66
C ASP A 213 14.10 -1.21 8.09
N LEU A 214 15.27 -1.45 7.52
CA LEU A 214 16.11 -2.61 7.82
C LEU A 214 16.77 -2.56 9.21
N ASN A 215 16.69 -1.43 9.93
CA ASN A 215 17.12 -1.36 11.32
C ASN A 215 16.09 -2.02 12.25
N VAL A 216 14.82 -1.97 11.86
CA VAL A 216 13.70 -2.60 12.58
C VAL A 216 13.49 -4.04 12.10
N PHE A 217 13.29 -4.23 10.78
CA PHE A 217 13.09 -5.56 10.21
C PHE A 217 14.43 -6.19 9.86
N LYS A 218 14.88 -7.08 10.72
CA LYS A 218 16.13 -7.85 10.62
C LYS A 218 16.00 -9.13 11.43
N PRO A 219 16.84 -10.14 11.21
CA PRO A 219 16.86 -11.33 12.04
C PRO A 219 17.00 -10.96 13.52
N SER A 220 16.10 -11.48 14.33
CA SER A 220 16.03 -11.22 15.77
C SER A 220 15.90 -12.52 16.53
N GLU A 221 16.53 -12.60 17.71
CA GLU A 221 16.25 -13.68 18.65
C GLU A 221 14.80 -13.57 19.12
N SER A 222 14.13 -14.70 19.24
CA SER A 222 12.70 -14.73 19.54
C SER A 222 12.35 -15.92 20.42
N ASN A 223 11.64 -15.66 21.51
CA ASN A 223 11.04 -16.68 22.35
C ASN A 223 9.62 -17.07 21.85
N PHE A 224 9.19 -16.56 20.71
CA PHE A 224 7.84 -16.73 20.19
C PHE A 224 7.40 -18.20 20.12
N ARG A 225 8.26 -19.08 19.61
CA ARG A 225 7.93 -20.52 19.54
C ARG A 225 7.63 -21.11 20.91
N ALA A 226 8.44 -20.80 21.93
CA ALA A 226 8.24 -21.28 23.29
C ALA A 226 6.97 -20.67 23.93
N GLU A 227 6.73 -19.37 23.74
CA GLU A 227 5.54 -18.66 24.23
C GLU A 227 4.23 -19.27 23.71
N TYR A 228 4.23 -19.77 22.47
CA TYR A 228 3.03 -20.35 21.82
C TYR A 228 3.05 -21.88 21.76
N GLY A 229 3.98 -22.55 22.48
CA GLY A 229 4.04 -24.01 22.55
C GLY A 229 4.36 -24.69 21.22
N ILE A 230 5.08 -24.02 20.34
CA ILE A 230 5.52 -24.54 19.04
C ILE A 230 6.82 -25.33 19.25
N SER A 231 6.83 -26.61 18.88
CA SER A 231 7.97 -27.48 19.05
C SER A 231 9.07 -27.14 18.05
N GLU A 232 10.34 -27.48 18.39
CA GLU A 232 11.49 -27.25 17.48
C GLU A 232 11.35 -27.99 16.15
N GLY A 233 10.66 -29.13 16.13
CA GLY A 233 10.40 -29.91 14.90
C GLY A 233 9.23 -29.43 14.06
N ASP A 234 8.41 -28.49 14.57
CA ASP A 234 7.28 -27.95 13.81
C ASP A 234 7.76 -26.96 12.72
N PHE A 235 7.14 -27.06 11.55
CA PHE A 235 7.31 -26.07 10.48
C PHE A 235 6.28 -24.97 10.65
N VAL A 236 6.72 -23.71 10.71
CA VAL A 236 5.85 -22.57 10.98
C VAL A 236 5.58 -21.78 9.71
N ILE A 237 4.32 -21.78 9.30
CA ILE A 237 3.79 -20.87 8.26
C ILE A 237 3.25 -19.63 8.96
N LEU A 238 3.66 -18.46 8.49
CA LEU A 238 3.21 -17.16 9.00
C LEU A 238 2.39 -16.41 7.96
N GLY A 239 1.24 -15.89 8.37
CA GLY A 239 0.49 -14.87 7.65
C GLY A 239 0.36 -13.59 8.49
N VAL A 240 0.43 -12.42 7.86
CA VAL A 240 0.29 -11.12 8.52
C VAL A 240 -0.67 -10.22 7.75
N ALA A 241 -1.69 -9.72 8.44
CA ALA A 241 -2.63 -8.74 7.89
C ALA A 241 -3.09 -7.76 8.98
N ALA A 242 -3.36 -6.51 8.63
CA ALA A 242 -3.93 -5.57 9.59
C ALA A 242 -5.33 -6.01 10.06
N GLN A 243 -6.12 -6.54 9.11
CA GLN A 243 -7.42 -7.18 9.34
C GLN A 243 -7.57 -8.30 8.32
N TRP A 244 -7.91 -9.48 8.81
CA TRP A 244 -8.14 -10.65 7.99
C TRP A 244 -9.48 -10.57 7.24
N SER A 245 -9.49 -11.02 5.99
CA SER A 245 -10.65 -11.07 5.10
C SER A 245 -10.35 -12.05 3.96
N GLU A 246 -11.35 -12.43 3.18
CA GLU A 246 -11.16 -13.25 1.97
C GLU A 246 -10.18 -12.59 0.98
N ARG A 247 -10.23 -11.25 0.84
CA ARG A 247 -9.27 -10.51 0.01
C ARG A 247 -7.81 -10.72 0.46
N LYS A 248 -7.58 -10.90 1.76
CA LYS A 248 -6.25 -11.18 2.33
C LYS A 248 -5.95 -12.67 2.47
N GLY A 249 -6.81 -13.55 1.87
CA GLY A 249 -6.60 -14.98 1.84
C GLY A 249 -6.86 -15.69 3.18
N PHE A 250 -7.73 -15.15 4.02
CA PHE A 250 -8.07 -15.80 5.28
C PHE A 250 -8.66 -17.20 5.08
N ASP A 251 -9.57 -17.33 4.12
CA ASP A 251 -10.18 -18.59 3.69
C ASP A 251 -9.14 -19.61 3.19
N VAL A 252 -8.09 -19.13 2.50
CA VAL A 252 -6.96 -19.97 2.06
C VAL A 252 -6.23 -20.57 3.27
N PHE A 253 -5.94 -19.78 4.30
CA PHE A 253 -5.30 -20.30 5.51
C PHE A 253 -6.17 -21.32 6.25
N LEU A 254 -7.49 -21.13 6.27
CA LEU A 254 -8.40 -22.13 6.86
C LEU A 254 -8.34 -23.44 6.08
N LYS A 255 -8.31 -23.37 4.75
CA LYS A 255 -8.17 -24.55 3.89
C LYS A 255 -6.82 -25.25 4.11
N LEU A 256 -5.72 -24.52 4.09
CA LEU A 256 -4.39 -25.04 4.44
C LEU A 256 -4.35 -25.74 5.80
N ALA A 257 -5.10 -25.21 6.77
CA ALA A 257 -5.18 -25.83 8.08
C ALA A 257 -5.91 -27.17 8.10
N GLU A 258 -6.75 -27.45 7.12
CA GLU A 258 -7.40 -28.76 6.96
C GLU A 258 -6.49 -29.78 6.27
N ASP A 259 -5.78 -29.34 5.22
CA ASP A 259 -5.14 -30.24 4.24
C ASP A 259 -3.66 -30.52 4.54
N LEU A 260 -2.92 -29.60 5.15
CA LEU A 260 -1.49 -29.76 5.42
C LEU A 260 -1.19 -30.77 6.53
N SER A 261 0.02 -31.29 6.58
CA SER A 261 0.48 -32.26 7.58
C SER A 261 0.49 -31.67 9.01
N LYS A 262 0.36 -32.53 10.04
CA LYS A 262 0.15 -32.12 11.45
C LYS A 262 1.35 -31.40 12.07
N ASN A 263 2.54 -31.60 11.55
CA ASN A 263 3.77 -30.92 11.99
C ASN A 263 3.92 -29.48 11.42
N ILE A 264 2.95 -29.04 10.61
CA ILE A 264 2.90 -27.66 10.11
C ILE A 264 1.96 -26.85 11.00
N LYS A 265 2.47 -25.80 11.62
CA LYS A 265 1.70 -24.83 12.39
C LYS A 265 1.46 -23.57 11.56
N ILE A 266 0.27 -23.01 11.68
CA ILE A 266 -0.09 -21.78 10.98
C ILE A 266 -0.24 -20.67 12.03
N VAL A 267 0.51 -19.61 11.88
CA VAL A 267 0.46 -18.41 12.72
C VAL A 267 -0.17 -17.27 11.91
N LEU A 268 -1.25 -16.71 12.42
CA LEU A 268 -1.93 -15.57 11.80
C LEU A 268 -1.87 -14.36 12.69
N VAL A 269 -1.12 -13.34 12.30
CA VAL A 269 -1.01 -12.06 13.02
C VAL A 269 -2.01 -11.06 12.45
N GLY A 270 -2.81 -10.44 13.31
CA GLY A 270 -3.72 -9.37 12.93
C GLY A 270 -5.11 -9.50 13.52
N LYS A 271 -5.98 -8.54 13.18
CA LYS A 271 -7.36 -8.55 13.65
C LYS A 271 -8.20 -9.54 12.85
N MET A 272 -8.89 -10.43 13.54
CA MET A 272 -9.90 -11.33 12.97
C MET A 272 -11.30 -10.79 13.24
N GLU A 273 -12.29 -11.31 12.52
CA GLU A 273 -13.70 -11.05 12.82
C GLU A 273 -14.09 -11.72 14.13
N ASP A 274 -14.98 -11.07 14.88
CA ASP A 274 -15.45 -11.59 16.17
C ASP A 274 -16.22 -12.91 15.96
N GLY A 275 -15.94 -13.91 16.80
CA GLY A 275 -16.64 -15.19 16.78
C GLY A 275 -16.14 -16.23 15.78
N VAL A 276 -15.07 -15.95 15.01
CA VAL A 276 -14.44 -16.94 14.13
C VAL A 276 -13.82 -18.06 14.95
N LYS A 277 -14.19 -19.31 14.65
CA LYS A 277 -13.57 -20.50 15.22
C LYS A 277 -12.41 -20.94 14.36
N LEU A 278 -11.23 -20.96 14.92
CA LEU A 278 -10.02 -21.39 14.23
C LEU A 278 -9.76 -22.90 14.48
N PRO A 279 -9.24 -23.62 13.49
CA PRO A 279 -8.69 -24.97 13.68
C PRO A 279 -7.59 -24.97 14.75
N GLU A 280 -7.44 -26.07 15.51
CA GLU A 280 -6.49 -26.20 16.63
C GLU A 280 -5.03 -25.88 16.26
N ARG A 281 -4.64 -26.15 15.02
CA ARG A 281 -3.28 -25.86 14.52
C ARG A 281 -3.04 -24.42 14.11
N VAL A 282 -4.07 -23.57 14.10
CA VAL A 282 -3.97 -22.15 13.76
C VAL A 282 -3.81 -21.34 15.05
N ILE A 283 -2.68 -20.68 15.15
CA ILE A 283 -2.35 -19.80 16.27
C ILE A 283 -2.70 -18.38 15.89
N ALA A 284 -3.69 -17.80 16.55
CA ALA A 284 -4.07 -16.41 16.37
C ALA A 284 -3.21 -15.49 17.25
N VAL A 285 -2.55 -14.53 16.64
CA VAL A 285 -1.79 -13.51 17.34
C VAL A 285 -2.48 -12.16 17.09
N PRO A 286 -2.91 -11.43 18.12
CA PRO A 286 -3.46 -10.10 17.96
C PRO A 286 -2.51 -9.20 17.19
N ARG A 287 -3.05 -8.16 16.55
CA ARG A 287 -2.22 -7.16 15.91
C ARG A 287 -1.19 -6.61 16.90
N THR A 288 0.09 -6.69 16.52
CA THR A 288 1.18 -6.11 17.33
C THR A 288 1.19 -4.59 17.16
N GLU A 289 1.44 -3.87 18.26
CA GLU A 289 1.66 -2.42 18.21
C GLU A 289 3.13 -2.06 17.96
N SER A 290 4.04 -2.99 18.25
CA SER A 290 5.48 -2.86 18.06
C SER A 290 5.92 -3.55 16.77
N ARG A 291 6.67 -2.82 15.94
CA ARG A 291 7.29 -3.34 14.71
C ARG A 291 8.42 -4.33 15.03
N GLU A 292 9.12 -4.10 16.14
CA GLU A 292 10.16 -5.00 16.65
C GLU A 292 9.58 -6.35 17.04
N LYS A 293 8.42 -6.37 17.74
CA LYS A 293 7.74 -7.63 18.07
C LYS A 293 7.26 -8.37 16.81
N LEU A 294 6.85 -7.63 15.77
CA LEU A 294 6.52 -8.23 14.49
C LEU A 294 7.76 -8.84 13.81
N ALA A 295 8.92 -8.18 13.89
CA ALA A 295 10.18 -8.70 13.36
C ALA A 295 10.64 -10.00 14.09
N GLU A 296 10.42 -10.10 15.41
CA GLU A 296 10.64 -11.34 16.17
C GLU A 296 9.75 -12.48 15.67
N ILE A 297 8.48 -12.19 15.35
CA ILE A 297 7.52 -13.20 14.83
C ILE A 297 7.93 -13.64 13.43
N TYR A 298 8.29 -12.71 12.54
CA TYR A 298 8.84 -13.06 11.23
C TYR A 298 10.07 -13.95 11.37
N SER A 299 11.01 -13.59 12.25
CA SER A 299 12.27 -14.34 12.45
C SER A 299 12.05 -15.76 13.01
N ALA A 300 10.93 -15.99 13.70
CA ALA A 300 10.54 -17.28 14.27
C ALA A 300 9.86 -18.21 13.25
N ALA A 301 9.41 -17.69 12.11
CA ALA A 301 8.72 -18.44 11.07
C ALA A 301 9.70 -19.15 10.12
N ASP A 302 9.26 -20.25 9.51
CA ASP A 302 9.99 -20.97 8.46
C ASP A 302 9.60 -20.48 7.07
N LEU A 303 8.35 -20.06 6.90
CA LEU A 303 7.81 -19.60 5.62
C LEU A 303 6.75 -18.52 5.88
N PHE A 304 6.87 -17.42 5.20
CA PHE A 304 5.81 -16.41 5.12
C PHE A 304 4.93 -16.68 3.90
N VAL A 305 3.64 -16.85 4.11
CA VAL A 305 2.66 -17.08 3.03
C VAL A 305 1.76 -15.86 2.91
N ASN A 306 1.68 -15.29 1.71
CA ASN A 306 0.83 -14.13 1.42
C ASN A 306 -0.14 -14.45 0.27
N PRO A 307 -1.26 -15.13 0.55
CA PRO A 307 -2.25 -15.50 -0.45
C PRO A 307 -3.26 -14.36 -0.68
N THR A 308 -2.76 -13.12 -0.76
CA THR A 308 -3.62 -11.96 -1.03
C THR A 308 -4.11 -11.98 -2.46
N ARG A 309 -5.40 -11.66 -2.67
CA ARG A 309 -6.02 -11.55 -3.99
C ARG A 309 -5.91 -10.16 -4.61
N GLU A 310 -5.50 -9.18 -3.79
CA GLU A 310 -5.30 -7.80 -4.24
C GLU A 310 -4.23 -7.12 -3.39
N ASP A 311 -3.15 -6.72 -4.03
CA ASP A 311 -2.11 -5.86 -3.45
C ASP A 311 -1.29 -5.21 -4.57
N ASN A 312 -0.81 -4.00 -4.36
CA ASN A 312 0.01 -3.30 -5.34
C ASN A 312 1.51 -3.53 -5.11
N PHE A 313 1.92 -3.57 -3.86
CA PHE A 313 3.29 -3.89 -3.45
C PHE A 313 3.32 -4.19 -1.94
N PRO A 314 3.15 -5.45 -1.54
CA PRO A 314 2.99 -5.82 -0.14
C PRO A 314 4.31 -5.71 0.63
N THR A 315 4.45 -4.68 1.46
CA THR A 315 5.64 -4.50 2.32
C THR A 315 5.86 -5.66 3.29
N VAL A 316 4.79 -6.37 3.68
CA VAL A 316 4.87 -7.57 4.53
C VAL A 316 5.73 -8.69 3.92
N ASN A 317 5.79 -8.81 2.58
CA ASN A 317 6.69 -9.75 1.90
C ASN A 317 8.15 -9.35 2.15
N ILE A 318 8.45 -8.05 2.03
CA ILE A 318 9.81 -7.54 2.20
C ILE A 318 10.21 -7.58 3.68
N GLU A 319 9.27 -7.31 4.60
CA GLU A 319 9.47 -7.41 6.05
C GLU A 319 9.87 -8.84 6.45
N ALA A 320 9.19 -9.87 5.88
CA ALA A 320 9.53 -11.27 6.09
C ALA A 320 10.95 -11.58 5.57
N LEU A 321 11.26 -11.19 4.33
CA LEU A 321 12.59 -11.39 3.73
C LEU A 321 13.69 -10.73 4.55
N ALA A 322 13.45 -9.51 5.06
CA ALA A 322 14.43 -8.78 5.87
C ALA A 322 14.72 -9.49 7.19
N CYS A 323 13.74 -10.18 7.76
CA CYS A 323 13.90 -11.01 8.95
C CYS A 323 14.50 -12.41 8.63
N GLY A 324 14.85 -12.69 7.38
CA GLY A 324 15.44 -13.95 6.93
C GLY A 324 14.42 -15.06 6.65
N THR A 325 13.15 -14.73 6.49
CA THR A 325 12.05 -15.68 6.24
C THR A 325 11.68 -15.65 4.77
N SER A 326 11.71 -16.83 4.11
CA SER A 326 11.32 -16.97 2.72
C SER A 326 9.83 -16.68 2.51
N VAL A 327 9.47 -16.30 1.29
CA VAL A 327 8.11 -15.85 0.96
C VAL A 327 7.48 -16.73 -0.12
N LEU A 328 6.25 -17.14 0.10
CA LEU A 328 5.38 -17.75 -0.91
C LEU A 328 4.16 -16.85 -1.10
N THR A 329 3.93 -16.38 -2.31
CA THR A 329 2.86 -15.43 -2.59
C THR A 329 2.08 -15.75 -3.84
N PHE A 330 0.84 -15.29 -3.92
CA PHE A 330 0.08 -15.35 -5.16
C PHE A 330 0.64 -14.37 -6.20
N LYS A 331 0.50 -14.75 -7.48
CA LYS A 331 0.83 -13.94 -8.65
C LYS A 331 -0.23 -12.88 -8.86
N ILE A 332 -0.16 -11.81 -8.05
CA ILE A 332 -1.12 -10.70 -8.10
C ILE A 332 -0.42 -9.36 -7.88
N GLY A 333 -0.80 -8.36 -8.72
CA GLY A 333 -0.22 -7.03 -8.59
C GLY A 333 1.31 -7.05 -8.59
N GLY A 334 1.93 -6.24 -7.73
CA GLY A 334 3.37 -6.21 -7.52
C GLY A 334 3.88 -7.23 -6.49
N SER A 335 3.07 -8.18 -6.01
CA SER A 335 3.53 -9.19 -5.05
C SER A 335 4.73 -10.00 -5.54
N PRO A 336 4.78 -10.46 -6.81
CA PRO A 336 5.96 -11.17 -7.34
C PRO A 336 7.23 -10.33 -7.36
N GLU A 337 7.12 -9.02 -7.48
CA GLU A 337 8.27 -8.12 -7.55
C GLU A 337 9.05 -8.03 -6.23
N CYS A 338 8.44 -8.45 -5.11
CA CYS A 338 9.11 -8.45 -3.81
C CYS A 338 10.18 -9.53 -3.70
N ILE A 339 10.09 -10.63 -4.44
CA ILE A 339 10.93 -11.82 -4.32
C ILE A 339 11.76 -12.09 -5.57
N ASP A 340 12.72 -12.98 -5.45
CA ASP A 340 13.45 -13.59 -6.55
C ASP A 340 13.53 -15.13 -6.34
N GLU A 341 14.02 -15.86 -7.35
CA GLU A 341 14.13 -17.34 -7.34
C GLU A 341 14.95 -17.89 -6.17
N SER A 342 15.73 -17.06 -5.48
CA SER A 342 16.57 -17.46 -4.35
C SER A 342 15.96 -17.16 -2.98
N SER A 343 14.85 -16.43 -2.93
CA SER A 343 14.23 -15.89 -1.70
C SER A 343 12.77 -16.28 -1.52
N GLY A 344 12.13 -16.85 -2.55
CA GLY A 344 10.74 -17.26 -2.45
C GLY A 344 10.15 -17.83 -3.74
N SER A 345 8.88 -18.18 -3.69
CA SER A 345 8.13 -18.74 -4.81
C SER A 345 6.82 -18.00 -5.06
N VAL A 346 6.32 -18.09 -6.29
CA VAL A 346 5.05 -17.49 -6.74
C VAL A 346 4.14 -18.60 -7.26
N VAL A 347 2.88 -18.57 -6.86
CA VAL A 347 1.83 -19.47 -7.32
C VAL A 347 0.71 -18.64 -7.95
N ASP A 348 0.02 -19.16 -8.95
CA ASP A 348 -1.10 -18.46 -9.57
C ASP A 348 -2.20 -18.16 -8.53
N CYS A 349 -2.88 -17.02 -8.69
CA CYS A 349 -3.91 -16.59 -7.73
C CYS A 349 -5.04 -17.65 -7.65
N ASP A 350 -5.41 -18.02 -6.42
CA ASP A 350 -6.40 -19.04 -6.10
C ASP A 350 -6.07 -20.49 -6.55
N ASP A 351 -4.85 -20.76 -6.97
CA ASP A 351 -4.36 -22.14 -7.14
C ASP A 351 -3.94 -22.72 -5.77
N ILE A 352 -4.93 -23.20 -5.02
CA ILE A 352 -4.72 -23.75 -3.68
C ILE A 352 -3.93 -25.05 -3.71
N GLU A 353 -4.17 -25.91 -4.69
CA GLU A 353 -3.42 -27.19 -4.84
C GLU A 353 -1.95 -26.91 -5.15
N GLY A 354 -1.67 -25.92 -6.03
CA GLY A 354 -0.31 -25.47 -6.30
C GLY A 354 0.36 -24.87 -5.06
N LEU A 355 -0.37 -24.10 -4.27
CA LEU A 355 0.12 -23.51 -3.03
C LEU A 355 0.50 -24.59 -2.00
N GLU A 356 -0.35 -25.61 -1.80
CA GLU A 356 -0.11 -26.74 -0.89
C GLU A 356 1.12 -27.55 -1.31
N LYS A 357 1.24 -27.83 -2.60
CA LYS A 357 2.36 -28.56 -3.19
C LYS A 357 3.68 -27.82 -2.98
N GLU A 358 3.66 -26.50 -3.21
CA GLU A 358 4.84 -25.65 -3.01
C GLU A 358 5.23 -25.57 -1.52
N ILE A 359 4.26 -25.45 -0.62
CA ILE A 359 4.50 -25.50 0.83
C ILE A 359 5.15 -26.84 1.23
N ALA A 360 4.63 -27.96 0.74
CA ALA A 360 5.18 -29.27 1.03
C ALA A 360 6.60 -29.44 0.51
N GLN A 361 6.90 -28.92 -0.68
CA GLN A 361 8.23 -28.91 -1.26
C GLN A 361 9.19 -28.04 -0.44
N ILE A 362 8.81 -26.80 -0.10
CA ILE A 362 9.62 -25.89 0.72
C ILE A 362 9.89 -26.51 2.09
N CYS A 363 8.89 -27.11 2.72
CA CYS A 363 9.03 -27.80 4.01
C CYS A 363 10.06 -28.92 3.96
N SER A 364 10.06 -29.72 2.89
CA SER A 364 10.93 -30.92 2.76
C SER A 364 12.36 -30.57 2.31
N VAL A 365 12.52 -29.66 1.37
CA VAL A 365 13.79 -29.36 0.68
C VAL A 365 14.53 -28.17 1.29
N ARG A 366 13.81 -27.21 1.89
CA ARG A 366 14.38 -25.94 2.42
C ARG A 366 15.24 -25.20 1.38
N PRO A 367 14.69 -24.86 0.19
CA PRO A 367 15.49 -24.36 -0.94
C PRO A 367 16.03 -22.94 -0.73
N PHE A 368 15.42 -22.17 0.18
CA PHE A 368 15.75 -20.78 0.43
C PHE A 368 16.59 -20.61 1.69
N THR A 369 17.62 -19.76 1.63
CA THR A 369 18.46 -19.44 2.78
C THR A 369 18.15 -18.07 3.36
N LYS A 370 18.40 -17.90 4.66
CA LYS A 370 18.22 -16.59 5.33
C LYS A 370 19.03 -15.49 4.66
N GLU A 371 20.25 -15.81 4.25
CA GLU A 371 21.17 -14.88 3.60
C GLU A 371 20.60 -14.38 2.27
N ASN A 372 20.00 -15.25 1.49
CA ASN A 372 19.35 -14.90 0.21
C ASN A 372 18.14 -14.00 0.43
N CYS A 373 17.29 -14.33 1.40
CA CYS A 373 16.14 -13.51 1.77
C CYS A 373 16.58 -12.09 2.18
N ILE A 374 17.56 -11.99 3.08
CA ILE A 374 18.10 -10.71 3.55
C ILE A 374 18.74 -9.92 2.38
N ARG A 375 19.49 -10.62 1.51
CA ARG A 375 20.08 -9.98 0.32
C ARG A 375 19.00 -9.37 -0.57
N ARG A 376 17.89 -10.10 -0.81
CA ARG A 376 16.75 -9.59 -1.59
C ARG A 376 16.13 -8.37 -0.90
N ALA A 377 15.86 -8.44 0.40
CA ALA A 377 15.27 -7.34 1.16
C ALA A 377 16.12 -6.06 1.10
N LYS A 378 17.45 -6.16 1.07
CA LYS A 378 18.35 -5.00 0.95
C LYS A 378 18.13 -4.17 -0.29
N THR A 379 17.59 -4.73 -1.36
CA THR A 379 17.24 -3.96 -2.57
C THR A 379 16.06 -3.02 -2.36
N PHE A 380 15.38 -3.13 -1.21
CA PHE A 380 14.24 -2.32 -0.79
C PHE A 380 14.53 -1.57 0.52
N ASP A 381 15.79 -1.23 0.78
CA ASP A 381 16.15 -0.40 1.93
C ASP A 381 15.44 0.96 1.85
N ALA A 382 14.80 1.37 2.93
CA ALA A 382 14.07 2.63 3.01
C ALA A 382 14.98 3.85 2.72
N ASP A 383 16.20 3.85 3.22
CA ASP A 383 17.16 4.93 2.99
C ASP A 383 17.45 5.10 1.48
N ASP A 384 17.66 4.00 0.76
CA ASP A 384 17.91 4.02 -0.68
C ASP A 384 16.63 4.42 -1.46
N LYS A 385 15.48 3.79 -1.15
CA LYS A 385 14.24 4.01 -1.89
C LYS A 385 13.68 5.41 -1.71
N TYR A 386 13.75 5.99 -0.51
CA TYR A 386 13.24 7.35 -0.30
C TYR A 386 14.21 8.42 -0.78
N LYS A 387 15.51 8.09 -0.92
CA LYS A 387 16.46 8.92 -1.64
C LYS A 387 16.15 9.03 -3.12
N GLU A 388 15.65 7.96 -3.77
CA GLU A 388 15.20 8.02 -5.17
C GLU A 388 14.09 9.08 -5.36
N TYR A 389 13.19 9.27 -4.38
CA TYR A 389 12.21 10.37 -4.41
C TYR A 389 12.85 11.75 -4.32
N TYR A 390 13.86 11.91 -3.44
CA TYR A 390 14.57 13.18 -3.34
C TYR A 390 15.32 13.52 -4.63
N ASP A 391 15.96 12.52 -5.23
CA ASP A 391 16.67 12.67 -6.52
C ASP A 391 15.69 13.02 -7.65
N LEU A 392 14.49 12.41 -7.67
CA LEU A 392 13.41 12.78 -8.58
C LEU A 392 12.99 14.25 -8.38
N TYR A 393 12.80 14.72 -7.15
CA TYR A 393 12.46 16.11 -6.89
C TYR A 393 13.54 17.07 -7.38
N CYS A 394 14.81 16.73 -7.18
CA CYS A 394 15.93 17.53 -7.70
C CYS A 394 15.94 17.62 -9.22
N SER A 395 15.56 16.55 -9.92
CA SER A 395 15.46 16.56 -11.38
C SER A 395 14.34 17.48 -11.85
N LEU A 396 13.16 17.38 -11.23
CA LEU A 396 12.00 18.21 -11.55
C LEU A 396 12.24 19.70 -11.30
N GLN A 397 13.05 20.08 -10.31
CA GLN A 397 13.42 21.49 -10.08
C GLN A 397 14.35 22.07 -11.15
N ARG A 398 15.17 21.25 -11.81
CA ARG A 398 16.09 21.71 -12.85
C ARG A 398 15.41 21.98 -14.18
N GLU A 399 14.24 21.44 -14.39
CA GLU A 399 13.45 21.61 -15.61
C GLU A 399 12.59 22.89 -15.57
N PHE A 400 12.57 23.59 -14.44
CA PHE A 400 11.83 24.84 -14.15
C PHE A 400 12.75 25.99 -13.73
#